data_b5d1aa4b5a70da26c2e523e159c02250
#
_entry.id   b5d1aa4b5a70da26c2e523e159c02250
#
_cell.length_a   1.000
_cell.length_b   1.000
_cell.length_c   1.000
_cell.angle_alpha   90.00
_cell.angle_beta   90.00
_cell.angle_gamma   90.00
#
_symmetry.space_group_name_H-M   'P 1'
#
loop_
_entity.id
_entity.type
_entity.pdbx_description
1 polymer ?
#
loop_
_entity_poly.entity_id
_entity_poly.type
_entity_poly.pdbx_seq_one_letter_code
_entity_poly.pdbx_strand_id
1 'polypeptide(L)'
;MEIDFNRIAVKVGSNVLTRRDGTLDVTRMSALVDQIAELHKAGIEIILVSSGAVASGRSEVRPTKKLDSVDQRQLFSAVGQAKLINRYYELFREHGIPVGQVLTMKENFSTRRHYLNQKNCMTVMLENGVIPIVNENDTISVSELMFTDNDELSGLIASMMDAQALIILSNIDGIYNGSPADPESQVIREIEQGKDLSSYIQTSKSSFGRGGMLTKTNIARKVADEGITVIIANGKRDNILVKIMNNEELNYTRFIPSPEPVSSIKKWIAHSEGFAKGELHINHCATELLFSDKAVSILPVGITDVIGEFEKDDIVRIIDFGGKPIGVGKANCDSSQARETMGKHGKNPVVHYDLSLLQI
;
A
#
# COMPACT_ATOMS: atom_id res chain seq x y z
N MET A 1 -6.89 22.10 -13.72
CA MET A 1 -7.85 21.04 -13.34
C MET A 1 -7.99 21.16 -11.85
N GLU A 2 -9.18 21.52 -11.35
CA GLU A 2 -9.42 21.56 -9.89
C GLU A 2 -9.19 20.17 -9.32
N ILE A 3 -8.36 20.08 -8.28
CA ILE A 3 -8.15 18.83 -7.54
C ILE A 3 -9.26 18.79 -6.49
N ASP A 4 -10.35 18.11 -6.81
CA ASP A 4 -11.49 17.92 -5.90
C ASP A 4 -11.50 16.46 -5.39
N PHE A 5 -10.73 16.23 -4.33
CA PHE A 5 -10.71 14.94 -3.65
C PHE A 5 -11.53 14.99 -2.37
N ASN A 6 -12.52 14.11 -2.25
CA ASN A 6 -13.35 13.97 -1.05
C ASN A 6 -12.73 12.99 -0.04
N ARG A 7 -11.92 12.03 -0.49
CA ARG A 7 -11.24 11.05 0.37
C ARG A 7 -9.80 10.87 -0.09
N ILE A 8 -8.86 11.07 0.84
CA ILE A 8 -7.43 10.92 0.58
C ILE A 8 -6.75 10.05 1.64
N ALA A 9 -5.73 9.31 1.22
CA ALA A 9 -4.77 8.68 2.12
C ALA A 9 -3.49 9.53 2.14
N VAL A 10 -3.00 9.87 3.32
CA VAL A 10 -1.76 10.61 3.52
C VAL A 10 -0.76 9.71 4.22
N LYS A 11 0.33 9.39 3.56
CA LYS A 11 1.43 8.62 4.16
C LYS A 11 2.56 9.55 4.57
N VAL A 12 2.98 9.45 5.83
CA VAL A 12 4.12 10.22 6.35
C VAL A 12 5.30 9.28 6.64
N GLY A 13 6.40 9.47 5.91
CA GLY A 13 7.60 8.67 6.04
C GLY A 13 8.38 8.95 7.32
N SER A 14 9.14 7.96 7.81
CA SER A 14 10.00 8.11 8.99
C SER A 14 10.98 9.27 8.87
N ASN A 15 11.60 9.47 7.69
CA ASN A 15 12.53 10.58 7.44
C ASN A 15 11.88 11.98 7.51
N VAL A 16 10.55 12.06 7.44
CA VAL A 16 9.80 13.31 7.65
C VAL A 16 9.55 13.55 9.14
N LEU A 17 9.26 12.48 9.89
CA LEU A 17 8.88 12.54 11.31
C LEU A 17 10.05 12.42 12.28
N THR A 18 11.28 12.17 11.81
CA THR A 18 12.45 12.02 12.66
C THR A 18 13.51 13.06 12.38
N ARG A 19 14.14 13.53 13.44
CA ARG A 19 15.31 14.41 13.39
C ARG A 19 16.57 13.62 13.06
N ARG A 20 17.68 14.31 12.82
CA ARG A 20 18.98 13.67 12.52
C ARG A 20 19.50 12.79 13.65
N ASP A 21 19.14 13.08 14.89
CA ASP A 21 19.50 12.32 16.10
C ASP A 21 18.60 11.07 16.29
N GLY A 22 17.63 10.84 15.38
CA GLY A 22 16.70 9.71 15.42
C GLY A 22 15.49 9.93 16.35
N THR A 23 15.35 11.10 16.97
CA THR A 23 14.18 11.43 17.78
C THR A 23 13.00 11.90 16.94
N LEU A 24 11.78 11.84 17.51
CA LEU A 24 10.57 12.30 16.83
C LEU A 24 10.59 13.83 16.67
N ASP A 25 10.35 14.32 15.46
CA ASP A 25 10.23 15.75 15.16
C ASP A 25 8.80 16.24 15.41
N VAL A 26 8.54 16.58 16.68
CA VAL A 26 7.21 17.04 17.13
C VAL A 26 6.78 18.32 16.41
N THR A 27 7.72 19.22 16.11
CA THR A 27 7.41 20.46 15.38
C THR A 27 6.89 20.17 13.97
N ARG A 28 7.55 19.25 13.26
CA ARG A 28 7.10 18.83 11.92
C ARG A 28 5.77 18.07 12.00
N MET A 29 5.62 17.25 13.03
CA MET A 29 4.39 16.51 13.25
C MET A 29 3.20 17.45 13.52
N SER A 30 3.38 18.49 14.35
CA SER A 30 2.37 19.52 14.58
C SER A 30 2.00 20.24 13.29
N ALA A 31 2.99 20.72 12.52
CA ALA A 31 2.74 21.41 11.25
C ALA A 31 1.99 20.55 10.21
N LEU A 32 2.18 19.23 10.22
CA LEU A 32 1.41 18.33 9.35
C LEU A 32 -0.01 18.10 9.89
N VAL A 33 -0.17 17.97 11.20
CA VAL A 33 -1.49 17.85 11.84
C VAL A 33 -2.34 19.10 11.59
N ASP A 34 -1.76 20.31 11.67
CA ASP A 34 -2.46 21.55 11.37
C ASP A 34 -3.05 21.53 9.94
N GLN A 35 -2.26 21.11 8.95
CA GLN A 35 -2.69 20.99 7.55
C GLN A 35 -3.78 19.92 7.38
N ILE A 36 -3.60 18.74 8.01
CA ILE A 36 -4.60 17.67 7.98
C ILE A 36 -5.91 18.14 8.63
N ALA A 37 -5.82 18.86 9.73
CA ALA A 37 -6.99 19.42 10.43
C ALA A 37 -7.71 20.46 9.56
N GLU A 38 -6.99 21.29 8.84
CA GLU A 38 -7.56 22.26 7.87
C GLU A 38 -8.34 21.53 6.78
N LEU A 39 -7.74 20.53 6.13
CA LEU A 39 -8.38 19.75 5.09
C LEU A 39 -9.59 18.96 5.61
N HIS A 40 -9.48 18.37 6.82
CA HIS A 40 -10.59 17.66 7.45
C HIS A 40 -11.78 18.61 7.73
N LYS A 41 -11.53 19.80 8.23
CA LYS A 41 -12.56 20.83 8.45
C LYS A 41 -13.19 21.34 7.15
N ALA A 42 -12.46 21.25 6.03
CA ALA A 42 -13.00 21.51 4.69
C ALA A 42 -13.89 20.36 4.14
N GLY A 43 -14.08 19.29 4.92
CA GLY A 43 -14.95 18.17 4.54
C GLY A 43 -14.24 17.01 3.85
N ILE A 44 -12.91 17.00 3.81
CA ILE A 44 -12.15 15.92 3.20
C ILE A 44 -11.96 14.78 4.20
N GLU A 45 -12.34 13.57 3.84
CA GLU A 45 -12.06 12.37 4.61
C GLU A 45 -10.59 11.99 4.47
N ILE A 46 -9.88 11.89 5.60
CA ILE A 46 -8.44 11.67 5.62
C ILE A 46 -8.11 10.38 6.37
N ILE A 47 -7.28 9.55 5.76
CA ILE A 47 -6.69 8.37 6.38
C ILE A 47 -5.19 8.62 6.50
N LEU A 48 -4.66 8.64 7.71
CA LEU A 48 -3.26 8.91 7.97
C LEU A 48 -2.48 7.61 8.14
N VAL A 49 -1.52 7.33 7.27
CA VAL A 49 -0.58 6.20 7.41
C VAL A 49 0.74 6.75 7.93
N SER A 50 1.06 6.44 9.19
CA SER A 50 2.20 7.05 9.87
C SER A 50 3.31 6.06 10.15
N SER A 51 4.53 6.48 9.88
CA SER A 51 5.76 5.84 10.35
C SER A 51 6.24 6.47 11.67
N GLY A 52 7.35 5.97 12.22
CA GLY A 52 8.05 6.63 13.33
C GLY A 52 7.93 5.94 14.69
N ALA A 53 7.17 4.85 14.81
CA ALA A 53 7.03 4.10 16.06
C ALA A 53 8.38 3.59 16.58
N VAL A 54 9.17 2.91 15.76
CA VAL A 54 10.51 2.42 16.14
C VAL A 54 11.44 3.55 16.57
N ALA A 55 11.46 4.68 15.84
CA ALA A 55 12.27 5.84 16.20
C ALA A 55 11.82 6.44 17.54
N SER A 56 10.51 6.54 17.75
CA SER A 56 9.91 7.02 19.01
C SER A 56 10.32 6.16 20.20
N GLY A 57 10.28 4.83 20.06
CA GLY A 57 10.65 3.91 21.14
C GLY A 57 12.15 3.86 21.41
N ARG A 58 12.96 4.01 20.36
CA ARG A 58 14.43 4.05 20.52
C ARG A 58 14.89 5.23 21.39
N SER A 59 14.15 6.32 21.41
CA SER A 59 14.42 7.46 22.29
C SER A 59 14.00 7.23 23.76
N GLU A 60 13.12 6.25 24.02
CA GLU A 60 12.55 5.97 25.35
C GLU A 60 13.27 4.84 26.10
N VAL A 61 13.73 3.83 25.36
CA VAL A 61 14.26 2.62 25.97
C VAL A 61 15.72 2.39 25.60
N ARG A 62 16.54 2.15 26.60
CA ARG A 62 17.92 1.68 26.43
C ARG A 62 17.97 0.20 26.78
N PRO A 63 18.16 -0.70 25.81
CA PRO A 63 18.24 -2.13 26.08
C PRO A 63 19.41 -2.44 27.06
N THR A 64 19.16 -3.30 28.03
CA THR A 64 20.18 -3.74 29.00
C THR A 64 21.11 -4.81 28.42
N LYS A 65 20.69 -5.44 27.32
CA LYS A 65 21.45 -6.48 26.59
C LYS A 65 21.49 -6.13 25.10
N LYS A 66 22.49 -6.67 24.42
CA LYS A 66 22.51 -6.61 22.95
C LYS A 66 21.34 -7.42 22.40
N LEU A 67 20.49 -6.77 21.63
CA LEU A 67 19.34 -7.38 20.95
C LEU A 67 19.67 -7.59 19.49
N ASP A 68 19.09 -8.60 18.87
CA ASP A 68 19.08 -8.75 17.43
C ASP A 68 18.15 -7.71 16.74
N SER A 69 18.07 -7.73 15.43
CA SER A 69 17.30 -6.73 14.68
C SER A 69 15.78 -6.87 14.86
N VAL A 70 15.29 -8.11 15.10
CA VAL A 70 13.86 -8.40 15.30
C VAL A 70 13.45 -7.93 16.69
N ASP A 71 14.17 -8.37 17.71
CA ASP A 71 13.92 -7.99 19.11
C ASP A 71 13.98 -6.47 19.30
N GLN A 72 14.98 -5.80 18.69
CA GLN A 72 15.08 -4.34 18.72
C GLN A 72 13.85 -3.67 18.15
N ARG A 73 13.39 -4.16 16.97
CA ARG A 73 12.22 -3.61 16.33
C ARG A 73 10.96 -3.83 17.16
N GLN A 74 10.74 -5.04 17.66
CA GLN A 74 9.60 -5.37 18.52
C GLN A 74 9.57 -4.50 19.79
N LEU A 75 10.70 -4.41 20.49
CA LEU A 75 10.80 -3.60 21.70
C LEU A 75 10.53 -2.11 21.42
N PHE A 76 11.22 -1.55 20.43
CA PHE A 76 11.09 -0.13 20.13
C PHE A 76 9.74 0.23 19.53
N SER A 77 9.14 -0.64 18.73
CA SER A 77 7.80 -0.38 18.21
C SER A 77 6.73 -0.50 19.30
N ALA A 78 6.83 -1.48 20.20
CA ALA A 78 5.88 -1.64 21.30
C ALA A 78 5.80 -0.38 22.17
N VAL A 79 6.95 0.15 22.57
CA VAL A 79 7.02 1.38 23.40
C VAL A 79 6.72 2.62 22.55
N GLY A 80 7.30 2.69 21.38
CA GLY A 80 7.22 3.88 20.53
C GLY A 80 5.86 4.09 19.88
N GLN A 81 5.10 3.04 19.61
CA GLN A 81 3.75 3.15 19.07
C GLN A 81 2.81 3.85 20.04
N ALA A 82 2.89 3.52 21.34
CA ALA A 82 2.12 4.19 22.37
C ALA A 82 2.44 5.70 22.43
N LYS A 83 3.73 6.05 22.35
CA LYS A 83 4.16 7.45 22.33
C LYS A 83 3.72 8.18 21.06
N LEU A 84 3.85 7.54 19.90
CA LEU A 84 3.49 8.11 18.61
C LEU A 84 1.99 8.43 18.56
N ILE A 85 1.14 7.45 18.91
CA ILE A 85 -0.32 7.64 18.86
C ILE A 85 -0.79 8.67 19.89
N ASN A 86 -0.21 8.67 21.11
CA ASN A 86 -0.54 9.68 22.10
C ASN A 86 -0.19 11.09 21.64
N ARG A 87 0.94 11.26 20.94
CA ARG A 87 1.32 12.57 20.39
C ARG A 87 0.34 13.03 19.29
N TYR A 88 -0.08 12.15 18.41
CA TYR A 88 -1.13 12.48 17.44
C TYR A 88 -2.45 12.85 18.12
N TYR A 89 -2.87 12.06 19.12
CA TYR A 89 -4.06 12.32 19.88
C TYR A 89 -4.04 13.73 20.53
N GLU A 90 -2.93 14.12 21.17
CA GLU A 90 -2.77 15.44 21.77
C GLU A 90 -2.89 16.55 20.73
N LEU A 91 -2.19 16.42 19.59
CA LEU A 91 -2.18 17.44 18.55
C LEU A 91 -3.54 17.60 17.87
N PHE A 92 -4.20 16.51 17.49
CA PHE A 92 -5.54 16.57 16.86
C PHE A 92 -6.61 17.05 17.84
N ARG A 93 -6.47 16.77 19.13
CA ARG A 93 -7.39 17.25 20.16
C ARG A 93 -7.42 18.78 20.25
N GLU A 94 -6.31 19.47 19.99
CA GLU A 94 -6.26 20.94 19.94
C GLU A 94 -7.17 21.49 18.81
N HIS A 95 -7.39 20.71 17.77
CA HIS A 95 -8.31 21.05 16.68
C HIS A 95 -9.74 20.56 16.89
N GLY A 96 -10.02 19.83 17.99
CA GLY A 96 -11.31 19.20 18.27
C GLY A 96 -11.62 17.99 17.39
N ILE A 97 -10.60 17.35 16.80
CA ILE A 97 -10.74 16.23 15.88
C ILE A 97 -10.39 14.92 16.60
N PRO A 98 -11.31 13.96 16.69
CA PRO A 98 -11.03 12.65 17.25
C PRO A 98 -10.17 11.82 16.26
N VAL A 99 -9.28 11.01 16.80
CA VAL A 99 -8.45 10.09 16.04
C VAL A 99 -8.56 8.68 16.61
N GLY A 100 -8.39 7.67 15.75
CA GLY A 100 -8.39 6.29 16.19
C GLY A 100 -7.22 5.51 15.61
N GLN A 101 -6.62 4.65 16.42
CA GLN A 101 -5.49 3.81 16.01
C GLN A 101 -5.98 2.58 15.26
N VAL A 102 -5.36 2.28 14.12
CA VAL A 102 -5.53 1.04 13.37
C VAL A 102 -4.17 0.40 13.16
N LEU A 103 -3.89 -0.67 13.90
CA LEU A 103 -2.69 -1.48 13.68
C LEU A 103 -3.04 -2.65 12.77
N THR A 104 -2.24 -2.83 11.74
CA THR A 104 -2.47 -3.85 10.73
C THR A 104 -1.22 -4.66 10.44
N MET A 105 -1.41 -5.87 9.96
CA MET A 105 -0.36 -6.77 9.47
C MET A 105 -0.70 -7.16 8.04
N LYS A 106 0.30 -7.60 7.33
CA LYS A 106 0.13 -8.11 5.96
C LYS A 106 -0.94 -9.22 5.91
N GLU A 107 -0.99 -10.10 6.90
CA GLU A 107 -1.99 -11.16 7.04
C GLU A 107 -3.45 -10.66 7.09
N ASN A 108 -3.70 -9.43 7.56
CA ASN A 108 -5.05 -8.88 7.60
C ASN A 108 -5.65 -8.67 6.20
N PHE A 109 -4.82 -8.71 5.16
CA PHE A 109 -5.23 -8.63 3.77
C PHE A 109 -5.34 -10.00 3.09
N SER A 110 -4.91 -11.08 3.74
CA SER A 110 -4.86 -12.43 3.16
C SER A 110 -6.24 -13.04 2.90
N THR A 111 -7.23 -12.69 3.71
CA THR A 111 -8.59 -13.19 3.53
C THR A 111 -9.57 -12.05 3.27
N ARG A 112 -10.55 -12.28 2.39
CA ARG A 112 -11.59 -11.29 2.07
C ARG A 112 -12.35 -10.83 3.33
N ARG A 113 -12.56 -11.72 4.28
CA ARG A 113 -13.26 -11.40 5.55
C ARG A 113 -12.47 -10.40 6.40
N HIS A 114 -11.18 -10.63 6.61
CA HIS A 114 -10.33 -9.70 7.38
C HIS A 114 -10.23 -8.35 6.68
N TYR A 115 -10.01 -8.36 5.37
CA TYR A 115 -10.00 -7.16 4.54
C TYR A 115 -11.29 -6.32 4.71
N LEU A 116 -12.47 -6.96 4.60
CA LEU A 116 -13.74 -6.27 4.74
C LEU A 116 -14.00 -5.77 6.16
N ASN A 117 -13.61 -6.53 7.19
CA ASN A 117 -13.73 -6.09 8.57
C ASN A 117 -12.89 -4.85 8.85
N GLN A 118 -11.66 -4.80 8.34
CA GLN A 118 -10.78 -3.66 8.47
C GLN A 118 -11.29 -2.45 7.68
N LYS A 119 -11.77 -2.67 6.44
CA LYS A 119 -12.44 -1.63 5.65
C LYS A 119 -13.62 -1.04 6.40
N ASN A 120 -14.51 -1.90 6.93
CA ASN A 120 -15.70 -1.46 7.68
C ASN A 120 -15.33 -0.64 8.92
N CYS A 121 -14.33 -1.07 9.69
CA CYS A 121 -13.88 -0.33 10.87
C CYS A 121 -13.47 1.11 10.50
N MET A 122 -12.62 1.27 9.49
CA MET A 122 -12.19 2.60 9.05
C MET A 122 -13.32 3.41 8.40
N THR A 123 -14.23 2.76 7.69
CA THR A 123 -15.41 3.44 7.13
C THR A 123 -16.27 4.04 8.23
N VAL A 124 -16.59 3.27 9.27
CA VAL A 124 -17.35 3.76 10.44
C VAL A 124 -16.61 4.90 11.14
N MET A 125 -15.28 4.85 11.25
CA MET A 125 -14.49 5.95 11.80
C MET A 125 -14.67 7.23 10.99
N LEU A 126 -14.48 7.16 9.66
CA LEU A 126 -14.61 8.31 8.76
C LEU A 126 -16.03 8.90 8.79
N GLU A 127 -17.07 8.07 8.75
CA GLU A 127 -18.48 8.48 8.84
C GLU A 127 -18.82 9.21 10.16
N ASN A 128 -18.01 8.99 11.20
CA ASN A 128 -18.16 9.68 12.49
C ASN A 128 -17.13 10.81 12.71
N GLY A 129 -16.46 11.26 11.64
CA GLY A 129 -15.48 12.36 11.70
C GLY A 129 -14.21 11.99 12.44
N VAL A 130 -13.92 10.70 12.63
CA VAL A 130 -12.69 10.21 13.26
C VAL A 130 -11.63 9.94 12.19
N ILE A 131 -10.44 10.51 12.35
CA ILE A 131 -9.31 10.24 11.45
C ILE A 131 -8.64 8.92 11.85
N PRO A 132 -8.64 7.88 10.98
CA PRO A 132 -7.88 6.66 11.22
C PRO A 132 -6.37 6.94 11.11
N ILE A 133 -5.61 6.57 12.13
CA ILE A 133 -4.14 6.58 12.11
C ILE A 133 -3.66 5.15 12.00
N VAL A 134 -3.22 4.79 10.79
CA VAL A 134 -2.82 3.44 10.44
C VAL A 134 -1.31 3.27 10.56
N ASN A 135 -0.87 2.17 11.13
CA ASN A 135 0.53 1.75 11.12
C ASN A 135 0.63 0.21 11.07
N GLU A 136 1.82 -0.29 10.71
CA GLU A 136 2.11 -1.70 10.84
C GLU A 136 2.16 -2.12 12.32
N ASN A 137 1.66 -3.31 12.64
CA ASN A 137 1.82 -3.91 13.95
C ASN A 137 3.19 -4.59 14.08
N ASP A 138 4.23 -3.77 14.18
CA ASP A 138 5.63 -4.20 14.27
C ASP A 138 5.94 -5.12 15.46
N THR A 139 5.05 -5.22 16.44
CA THR A 139 5.25 -6.10 17.61
C THR A 139 5.01 -7.56 17.29
N ILE A 140 4.16 -7.84 16.32
CA ILE A 140 3.78 -9.20 15.92
C ILE A 140 4.29 -9.50 14.50
N SER A 141 4.37 -8.47 13.66
CA SER A 141 4.83 -8.59 12.28
C SER A 141 6.34 -8.81 12.25
N VAL A 142 6.75 -10.05 12.01
CA VAL A 142 8.16 -10.46 11.94
C VAL A 142 8.46 -11.18 10.63
N SER A 143 9.65 -10.95 10.09
CA SER A 143 10.21 -11.61 8.90
C SER A 143 9.32 -11.53 7.65
N GLU A 144 8.74 -12.65 7.24
CA GLU A 144 8.03 -12.82 5.97
C GLU A 144 6.64 -12.18 5.95
N LEU A 145 6.08 -11.90 7.15
CA LEU A 145 4.75 -11.32 7.33
C LEU A 145 4.75 -9.78 7.40
N MET A 146 5.90 -9.18 7.18
CA MET A 146 6.05 -7.73 7.21
C MET A 146 5.73 -7.09 5.87
N PHE A 147 5.20 -5.88 5.91
CA PHE A 147 5.25 -5.02 4.75
C PHE A 147 6.72 -4.68 4.41
N THR A 148 7.00 -4.51 3.13
CA THR A 148 8.34 -4.04 2.70
C THR A 148 8.65 -2.71 3.35
N ASP A 149 7.66 -1.83 3.38
CA ASP A 149 7.65 -0.55 4.10
C ASP A 149 6.21 0.01 4.23
N ASN A 150 6.07 1.16 4.89
CA ASN A 150 4.79 1.82 5.01
C ASN A 150 4.28 2.45 3.68
N ASP A 151 5.06 2.46 2.60
CA ASP A 151 4.57 2.86 1.28
C ASP A 151 3.67 1.74 0.72
N GLU A 152 4.09 0.46 0.85
CA GLU A 152 3.25 -0.70 0.50
C GLU A 152 1.94 -0.70 1.31
N LEU A 153 2.03 -0.51 2.63
CA LEU A 153 0.85 -0.40 3.48
C LEU A 153 -0.07 0.73 3.04
N SER A 154 0.48 1.90 2.72
CA SER A 154 -0.33 3.06 2.31
C SER A 154 -1.05 2.85 0.98
N GLY A 155 -0.42 2.16 0.04
CA GLY A 155 -1.05 1.76 -1.22
C GLY A 155 -2.23 0.81 -0.99
N LEU A 156 -2.04 -0.22 -0.16
CA LEU A 156 -3.09 -1.15 0.26
C LEU A 156 -4.29 -0.44 0.92
N ILE A 157 -4.00 0.47 1.84
CA ILE A 157 -5.02 1.24 2.55
C ILE A 157 -5.77 2.17 1.59
N ALA A 158 -5.07 2.90 0.72
CA ALA A 158 -5.69 3.77 -0.28
C ALA A 158 -6.64 2.98 -1.20
N SER A 159 -6.17 1.82 -1.67
CA SER A 159 -6.93 0.91 -2.52
C SER A 159 -8.15 0.32 -1.79
N MET A 160 -7.97 -0.16 -0.55
CA MET A 160 -9.03 -0.75 0.26
C MET A 160 -10.14 0.25 0.60
N MET A 161 -9.76 1.50 0.87
CA MET A 161 -10.69 2.55 1.27
C MET A 161 -11.27 3.35 0.10
N ASP A 162 -10.95 2.95 -1.14
CA ASP A 162 -11.35 3.65 -2.35
C ASP A 162 -11.00 5.15 -2.29
N ALA A 163 -9.79 5.47 -1.82
CA ALA A 163 -9.29 6.82 -1.81
C ALA A 163 -9.14 7.36 -3.24
N GLN A 164 -9.42 8.62 -3.45
CA GLN A 164 -9.25 9.27 -4.76
C GLN A 164 -7.79 9.69 -4.98
N ALA A 165 -7.06 9.93 -3.87
CA ALA A 165 -5.64 10.20 -3.92
C ALA A 165 -4.87 9.53 -2.77
N LEU A 166 -3.63 9.14 -3.07
CA LEU A 166 -2.59 8.77 -2.10
C LEU A 166 -1.48 9.81 -2.16
N ILE A 167 -1.25 10.53 -1.06
CA ILE A 167 -0.16 11.50 -0.95
C ILE A 167 0.95 10.89 -0.10
N ILE A 168 2.10 10.58 -0.71
CA ILE A 168 3.28 10.03 -0.05
C ILE A 168 4.24 11.16 0.28
N LEU A 169 4.31 11.53 1.54
CA LEU A 169 5.25 12.52 2.04
C LEU A 169 6.60 11.88 2.34
N SER A 170 7.61 12.32 1.61
CA SER A 170 9.00 11.88 1.69
C SER A 170 9.91 13.05 2.06
N ASN A 171 11.23 12.83 2.09
CA ASN A 171 12.23 13.89 2.31
C ASN A 171 12.80 14.49 1.01
N ILE A 172 12.19 14.20 -0.13
CA ILE A 172 12.55 14.73 -1.45
C ILE A 172 11.30 15.28 -2.15
N ASP A 173 11.50 16.22 -3.06
CA ASP A 173 10.40 16.94 -3.72
C ASP A 173 9.61 16.08 -4.73
N GLY A 174 10.12 14.92 -5.11
CA GLY A 174 9.47 14.02 -6.07
C GLY A 174 10.48 13.06 -6.69
N ILE A 175 10.14 12.49 -7.83
CA ILE A 175 11.03 11.67 -8.66
C ILE A 175 11.81 12.59 -9.60
N TYR A 176 13.13 12.47 -9.58
CA TYR A 176 14.01 13.27 -10.44
C TYR A 176 14.39 12.51 -11.72
N ASN A 177 14.62 13.26 -12.78
CA ASN A 177 15.12 12.73 -14.06
C ASN A 177 16.61 12.38 -14.04
N GLY A 178 17.27 12.49 -12.89
CA GLY A 178 18.67 12.19 -12.63
C GLY A 178 18.95 12.13 -11.13
N SER A 179 20.20 12.29 -10.73
CA SER A 179 20.56 12.35 -9.31
C SER A 179 20.01 13.63 -8.65
N PRO A 180 19.31 13.55 -7.50
CA PRO A 180 18.88 14.75 -6.78
C PRO A 180 20.02 15.67 -6.32
N ALA A 181 21.27 15.18 -6.32
CA ALA A 181 22.45 15.97 -6.00
C ALA A 181 23.02 16.73 -7.22
N ASP A 182 22.53 16.43 -8.42
CA ASP A 182 22.91 17.12 -9.64
C ASP A 182 22.02 18.36 -9.83
N PRO A 183 22.61 19.57 -9.94
CA PRO A 183 21.86 20.81 -10.15
C PRO A 183 21.01 20.84 -11.42
N GLU A 184 21.39 20.08 -12.44
CA GLU A 184 20.66 19.99 -13.72
C GLU A 184 19.46 19.03 -13.63
N SER A 185 19.37 18.22 -12.58
CA SER A 185 18.27 17.29 -12.39
C SER A 185 17.00 18.02 -11.97
N GLN A 186 15.90 17.69 -12.63
CA GLN A 186 14.58 18.27 -12.38
C GLN A 186 13.59 17.20 -11.88
N VAL A 187 12.61 17.64 -11.11
CA VAL A 187 11.50 16.78 -10.68
C VAL A 187 10.61 16.49 -11.89
N ILE A 188 10.34 15.21 -12.13
CA ILE A 188 9.35 14.75 -13.10
C ILE A 188 7.98 15.05 -12.51
N ARG A 189 7.28 16.02 -13.07
CA ARG A 189 5.99 16.52 -12.51
C ARG A 189 4.85 15.53 -12.71
N GLU A 190 4.79 14.89 -13.88
CA GLU A 190 3.72 13.93 -14.21
C GLU A 190 4.29 12.65 -14.81
N ILE A 191 3.72 11.55 -14.38
CA ILE A 191 4.05 10.20 -14.85
C ILE A 191 2.77 9.57 -15.36
N GLU A 192 2.72 9.35 -16.66
CA GLU A 192 1.65 8.65 -17.35
C GLU A 192 1.78 7.14 -17.19
N GLN A 193 0.68 6.42 -17.44
CA GLN A 193 0.69 4.96 -17.47
C GLN A 193 1.73 4.43 -18.48
N GLY A 194 2.37 3.30 -18.14
CA GLY A 194 3.34 2.63 -19.02
C GLY A 194 4.67 3.36 -19.19
N LYS A 195 4.86 4.57 -18.65
CA LYS A 195 6.14 5.29 -18.78
C LYS A 195 7.26 4.54 -18.05
N ASP A 196 8.29 4.14 -18.78
CA ASP A 196 9.49 3.52 -18.18
C ASP A 196 10.28 4.55 -17.37
N LEU A 197 10.54 4.23 -16.10
CA LEU A 197 11.31 5.05 -15.17
C LEU A 197 12.63 4.39 -14.76
N SER A 198 12.96 3.23 -15.31
CA SER A 198 14.14 2.44 -14.92
C SER A 198 15.43 3.22 -15.05
N SER A 199 15.53 4.09 -16.07
CA SER A 199 16.70 4.95 -16.31
C SER A 199 16.89 6.09 -15.29
N TYR A 200 15.83 6.48 -14.59
CA TYR A 200 15.85 7.60 -13.64
C TYR A 200 15.98 7.14 -12.18
N ILE A 201 15.60 5.90 -11.90
CA ILE A 201 15.58 5.38 -10.53
C ILE A 201 16.94 4.74 -10.23
N GLN A 202 17.82 5.49 -9.59
CA GLN A 202 19.07 4.93 -9.07
C GLN A 202 18.79 3.99 -7.89
N THR A 203 19.53 2.89 -7.83
CA THR A 203 19.46 1.85 -6.79
C THR A 203 20.00 2.28 -5.42
N SER A 204 20.10 3.58 -5.14
CA SER A 204 20.60 4.09 -3.87
C SER A 204 19.63 3.77 -2.72
N LYS A 205 20.09 2.96 -1.77
CA LYS A 205 19.36 2.70 -0.53
C LYS A 205 19.24 3.99 0.29
N SER A 206 18.04 4.30 0.78
CA SER A 206 17.85 5.40 1.73
C SER A 206 18.61 5.11 3.03
N SER A 207 19.24 6.11 3.63
CA SER A 207 20.01 6.00 4.87
C SER A 207 19.15 5.68 6.12
N PHE A 208 17.85 5.90 6.05
CA PHE A 208 16.87 5.60 7.10
C PHE A 208 15.57 5.09 6.48
N GLY A 209 15.25 3.81 6.70
CA GLY A 209 14.02 3.18 6.25
C GLY A 209 14.26 2.06 5.24
N ARG A 210 13.29 1.13 5.12
CA ARG A 210 13.38 -0.06 4.25
C ARG A 210 13.06 0.25 2.79
N GLY A 211 12.23 1.28 2.52
CA GLY A 211 11.76 1.65 1.18
C GLY A 211 12.69 2.63 0.49
N GLY A 212 13.21 2.25 -0.67
CA GLY A 212 13.92 3.13 -1.60
C GLY A 212 12.97 3.83 -2.57
N MET A 213 13.52 4.67 -3.46
CA MET A 213 12.75 5.32 -4.53
C MET A 213 12.08 4.30 -5.44
N LEU A 214 12.76 3.19 -5.74
CA LEU A 214 12.21 2.10 -6.56
C LEU A 214 10.93 1.52 -5.95
N THR A 215 10.92 1.24 -4.65
CA THR A 215 9.72 0.72 -3.95
C THR A 215 8.56 1.72 -4.01
N LYS A 216 8.85 3.01 -3.72
CA LYS A 216 7.83 4.07 -3.82
C LYS A 216 7.23 4.17 -5.21
N THR A 217 8.07 4.14 -6.24
CA THR A 217 7.64 4.23 -7.63
C THR A 217 6.78 3.04 -8.04
N ASN A 218 7.18 1.82 -7.65
CA ASN A 218 6.42 0.62 -7.96
C ASN A 218 5.04 0.63 -7.29
N ILE A 219 4.99 1.01 -6.01
CA ILE A 219 3.71 1.15 -5.29
C ILE A 219 2.86 2.26 -5.89
N ALA A 220 3.44 3.43 -6.17
CA ALA A 220 2.73 4.55 -6.77
C ALA A 220 2.12 4.18 -8.13
N ARG A 221 2.87 3.46 -8.96
CA ARG A 221 2.40 2.97 -10.25
C ARG A 221 1.24 1.99 -10.09
N LYS A 222 1.41 0.97 -9.25
CA LYS A 222 0.38 -0.03 -8.97
C LYS A 222 -0.93 0.61 -8.51
N VAL A 223 -0.87 1.57 -7.61
CA VAL A 223 -2.04 2.29 -7.08
C VAL A 223 -2.66 3.21 -8.15
N ALA A 224 -1.83 3.84 -8.99
CA ALA A 224 -2.32 4.65 -10.11
C ALA A 224 -3.04 3.79 -11.17
N ASP A 225 -2.54 2.60 -11.45
CA ASP A 225 -3.19 1.63 -12.35
C ASP A 225 -4.57 1.17 -11.83
N GLU A 226 -4.81 1.27 -10.53
CA GLU A 226 -6.11 1.01 -9.89
C GLU A 226 -7.09 2.20 -9.93
N GLY A 227 -6.71 3.30 -10.59
CA GLY A 227 -7.54 4.50 -10.75
C GLY A 227 -7.40 5.54 -9.63
N ILE A 228 -6.34 5.46 -8.82
CA ILE A 228 -6.09 6.39 -7.70
C ILE A 228 -4.94 7.34 -8.08
N THR A 229 -5.14 8.64 -7.97
CA THR A 229 -4.03 9.60 -8.13
C THR A 229 -2.98 9.38 -7.06
N VAL A 230 -1.70 9.24 -7.42
CA VAL A 230 -0.62 9.17 -6.43
C VAL A 230 0.29 10.38 -6.55
N ILE A 231 0.58 11.02 -5.42
CA ILE A 231 1.44 12.19 -5.35
C ILE A 231 2.61 11.88 -4.41
N ILE A 232 3.84 12.06 -4.91
CA ILE A 232 5.06 11.97 -4.09
C ILE A 232 5.59 13.39 -3.89
N ALA A 233 5.68 13.84 -2.65
CA ALA A 233 6.06 15.20 -2.30
C ALA A 233 6.96 15.27 -1.06
N ASN A 234 7.59 16.42 -0.84
CA ASN A 234 8.46 16.66 0.31
C ASN A 234 7.67 17.11 1.54
N GLY A 235 7.49 16.20 2.49
CA GLY A 235 6.80 16.47 3.76
C GLY A 235 7.52 17.48 4.68
N LYS A 236 8.72 17.95 4.30
CA LYS A 236 9.44 19.00 5.02
C LYS A 236 9.16 20.40 4.48
N ARG A 237 8.45 20.52 3.36
CA ARG A 237 8.00 21.81 2.82
C ARG A 237 6.82 22.32 3.64
N ASP A 238 6.76 23.64 3.81
CA ASP A 238 5.69 24.28 4.57
C ASP A 238 4.37 24.27 3.78
N ASN A 239 3.30 23.91 4.47
CA ASN A 239 1.93 23.82 3.95
C ASN A 239 1.79 22.91 2.73
N ILE A 240 2.61 21.86 2.65
CA ILE A 240 2.70 21.01 1.45
C ILE A 240 1.36 20.35 1.09
N LEU A 241 0.59 19.87 2.08
CA LEU A 241 -0.70 19.22 1.83
C LEU A 241 -1.75 20.24 1.34
N VAL A 242 -1.84 21.37 2.01
CA VAL A 242 -2.80 22.43 1.63
C VAL A 242 -2.48 22.98 0.24
N LYS A 243 -1.21 23.23 -0.06
CA LYS A 243 -0.76 23.69 -1.37
C LYS A 243 -1.04 22.69 -2.48
N ILE A 244 -0.83 21.38 -2.23
CA ILE A 244 -1.19 20.34 -3.20
C ILE A 244 -2.69 20.37 -3.47
N MET A 245 -3.51 20.42 -2.43
CA MET A 245 -4.97 20.44 -2.56
C MET A 245 -5.49 21.69 -3.24
N ASN A 246 -4.84 22.82 -3.04
CA ASN A 246 -5.15 24.10 -3.71
C ASN A 246 -4.57 24.18 -5.13
N ASN A 247 -3.88 23.12 -5.60
CA ASN A 247 -3.22 23.09 -6.91
C ASN A 247 -2.23 24.25 -7.12
N GLU A 248 -1.53 24.65 -6.05
CA GLU A 248 -0.49 25.67 -6.13
C GLU A 248 0.74 25.14 -6.89
N GLU A 249 1.48 26.05 -7.52
CA GLU A 249 2.68 25.69 -8.25
C GLU A 249 3.81 25.31 -7.29
N LEU A 250 4.12 24.01 -7.19
CA LEU A 250 5.24 23.44 -6.43
C LEU A 250 5.82 22.19 -7.07
N ASN A 251 6.98 21.79 -6.56
CA ASN A 251 7.63 20.58 -7.01
C ASN A 251 7.05 19.38 -6.27
N TYR A 252 6.40 18.48 -7.02
CA TYR A 252 6.01 17.13 -6.64
C TYR A 252 5.87 16.28 -7.88
N THR A 253 5.82 14.97 -7.72
CA THR A 253 5.54 14.03 -8.81
C THR A 253 4.12 13.50 -8.66
N ARG A 254 3.32 13.62 -9.72
CA ARG A 254 1.97 13.06 -9.82
C ARG A 254 1.95 11.88 -10.78
N PHE A 255 1.48 10.74 -10.33
CA PHE A 255 1.12 9.61 -11.18
C PHE A 255 -0.32 9.78 -11.63
N ILE A 256 -0.51 9.75 -12.94
CA ILE A 256 -1.83 9.90 -13.55
C ILE A 256 -2.62 8.59 -13.37
N PRO A 257 -3.82 8.65 -12.78
CA PRO A 257 -4.61 7.45 -12.53
C PRO A 257 -5.13 6.84 -13.83
N SER A 258 -5.32 5.51 -13.83
CA SER A 258 -6.02 4.82 -14.91
C SER A 258 -7.45 5.36 -15.05
N PRO A 259 -7.91 5.62 -16.28
CA PRO A 259 -9.30 6.00 -16.52
C PRO A 259 -10.28 4.82 -16.33
N GLU A 260 -9.78 3.59 -16.31
CA GLU A 260 -10.59 2.40 -16.14
C GLU A 260 -10.74 2.02 -14.66
N PRO A 261 -11.97 2.01 -14.12
CA PRO A 261 -12.20 1.66 -12.72
C PRO A 261 -11.95 0.16 -12.49
N VAL A 262 -11.16 -0.15 -11.47
CA VAL A 262 -10.92 -1.54 -11.02
C VAL A 262 -11.89 -1.89 -9.90
N SER A 263 -12.57 -3.05 -10.00
CA SER A 263 -13.50 -3.50 -8.96
C SER A 263 -12.80 -3.75 -7.62
N SER A 264 -13.52 -3.55 -6.51
CA SER A 264 -12.99 -3.75 -5.15
C SER A 264 -12.46 -5.18 -4.89
N ILE A 265 -13.00 -6.18 -5.62
CA ILE A 265 -12.51 -7.56 -5.54
C ILE A 265 -11.17 -7.67 -6.27
N LYS A 266 -11.05 -7.11 -7.47
CA LYS A 266 -9.79 -7.11 -8.22
C LYS A 266 -8.69 -6.32 -7.49
N LYS A 267 -9.02 -5.18 -6.88
CA LYS A 267 -8.09 -4.44 -6.01
C LYS A 267 -7.57 -5.33 -4.86
N TRP A 268 -8.46 -6.03 -4.15
CA TRP A 268 -8.05 -6.95 -3.09
C TRP A 268 -7.16 -8.08 -3.62
N ILE A 269 -7.52 -8.70 -4.75
CA ILE A 269 -6.75 -9.80 -5.38
C ILE A 269 -5.35 -9.30 -5.77
N ALA A 270 -5.25 -8.10 -6.36
CA ALA A 270 -3.97 -7.49 -6.77
C ALA A 270 -2.97 -7.36 -5.61
N HIS A 271 -3.48 -7.10 -4.42
CA HIS A 271 -2.65 -6.95 -3.21
C HIS A 271 -2.50 -8.25 -2.40
N SER A 272 -3.09 -9.34 -2.86
CA SER A 272 -3.09 -10.62 -2.15
C SER A 272 -2.11 -11.65 -2.71
N GLU A 273 -1.30 -11.32 -3.72
CA GLU A 273 -0.36 -12.23 -4.38
C GLU A 273 0.59 -12.93 -3.41
N GLY A 274 1.13 -12.20 -2.43
CA GLY A 274 2.01 -12.74 -1.40
C GLY A 274 1.35 -13.74 -0.43
N PHE A 275 0.03 -13.95 -0.54
CA PHE A 275 -0.77 -14.84 0.32
C PHE A 275 -1.36 -16.02 -0.44
N ALA A 276 -0.94 -16.25 -1.67
CA ALA A 276 -1.39 -17.42 -2.43
C ALA A 276 -1.03 -18.69 -1.68
N LYS A 277 -2.04 -19.52 -1.39
CA LYS A 277 -1.89 -20.79 -0.65
C LYS A 277 -1.62 -21.95 -1.57
N GLY A 278 -1.79 -21.77 -2.89
CA GLY A 278 -1.53 -22.78 -3.89
C GLY A 278 -1.30 -22.18 -5.26
N GLU A 279 -1.03 -23.06 -6.22
CA GLU A 279 -0.76 -22.72 -7.60
C GLU A 279 -1.64 -23.58 -8.53
N LEU A 280 -2.16 -22.95 -9.57
CA LEU A 280 -2.84 -23.59 -10.68
C LEU A 280 -1.97 -23.48 -11.91
N HIS A 281 -1.38 -24.58 -12.35
CA HIS A 281 -0.65 -24.64 -13.60
C HIS A 281 -1.63 -24.86 -14.75
N ILE A 282 -1.51 -24.06 -15.79
CA ILE A 282 -2.45 -24.09 -16.92
C ILE A 282 -1.73 -24.44 -18.22
N ASN A 283 -2.48 -25.05 -19.16
CA ASN A 283 -1.96 -25.44 -20.44
C ASN A 283 -1.82 -24.24 -21.39
N HIS A 284 -1.16 -24.45 -22.53
CA HIS A 284 -0.89 -23.43 -23.54
C HIS A 284 -2.19 -22.76 -24.04
N CYS A 285 -3.23 -23.55 -24.34
CA CYS A 285 -4.49 -23.00 -24.84
C CYS A 285 -5.19 -22.09 -23.80
N ALA A 286 -5.19 -22.49 -22.52
CA ALA A 286 -5.73 -21.65 -21.45
C ALA A 286 -4.90 -20.37 -21.27
N THR A 287 -3.58 -20.45 -21.40
CA THR A 287 -2.68 -19.28 -21.35
C THR A 287 -3.02 -18.30 -22.47
N GLU A 288 -3.10 -18.74 -23.72
CA GLU A 288 -3.44 -17.88 -24.86
C GLU A 288 -4.81 -17.21 -24.72
N LEU A 289 -5.81 -17.97 -24.23
CA LEU A 289 -7.15 -17.44 -24.03
C LEU A 289 -7.18 -16.38 -22.93
N LEU A 290 -6.40 -16.52 -21.83
CA LEU A 290 -6.33 -15.55 -20.76
C LEU A 290 -5.72 -14.20 -21.20
N PHE A 291 -4.81 -14.22 -22.18
CA PHE A 291 -4.22 -13.00 -22.75
C PHE A 291 -5.00 -12.44 -23.94
N SER A 292 -6.13 -13.06 -24.32
CA SER A 292 -7.01 -12.53 -25.35
C SER A 292 -7.91 -11.41 -24.79
N ASP A 293 -8.52 -10.62 -25.69
CA ASP A 293 -9.48 -9.55 -25.33
C ASP A 293 -10.82 -10.08 -24.74
N LYS A 294 -10.88 -11.36 -24.39
CA LYS A 294 -12.10 -11.99 -23.87
C LYS A 294 -12.00 -12.21 -22.36
N ALA A 295 -13.11 -12.00 -21.67
CA ALA A 295 -13.25 -12.39 -20.27
C ALA A 295 -13.29 -13.93 -20.14
N VAL A 296 -12.17 -14.52 -19.72
CA VAL A 296 -11.99 -15.98 -19.67
C VAL A 296 -11.76 -16.44 -18.23
N SER A 297 -12.55 -17.45 -17.82
CA SER A 297 -12.38 -18.14 -16.53
C SER A 297 -11.44 -19.33 -16.68
N ILE A 298 -10.73 -19.65 -15.59
CA ILE A 298 -9.90 -20.86 -15.55
C ILE A 298 -10.79 -22.06 -15.29
N LEU A 299 -11.02 -22.85 -16.33
CA LEU A 299 -11.78 -24.08 -16.28
C LEU A 299 -10.88 -25.26 -15.95
N PRO A 300 -11.41 -26.31 -15.29
CA PRO A 300 -10.64 -27.51 -14.97
C PRO A 300 -9.94 -28.15 -16.17
N VAL A 301 -10.53 -28.11 -17.36
CA VAL A 301 -9.93 -28.64 -18.59
C VAL A 301 -8.64 -27.92 -19.00
N GLY A 302 -8.46 -26.67 -18.58
CA GLY A 302 -7.24 -25.90 -18.83
C GLY A 302 -6.14 -26.10 -17.78
N ILE A 303 -6.43 -26.81 -16.67
CA ILE A 303 -5.50 -27.01 -15.57
C ILE A 303 -4.70 -28.30 -15.80
N THR A 304 -3.39 -28.19 -15.67
CA THR A 304 -2.43 -29.31 -15.83
C THR A 304 -1.86 -29.82 -14.51
N ASP A 305 -1.81 -28.95 -13.48
CA ASP A 305 -1.36 -29.32 -12.14
C ASP A 305 -1.95 -28.36 -11.09
N VAL A 306 -2.06 -28.85 -9.83
CA VAL A 306 -2.56 -28.13 -8.67
C VAL A 306 -1.60 -28.35 -7.51
N ILE A 307 -0.83 -27.32 -7.14
CA ILE A 307 0.17 -27.35 -6.08
C ILE A 307 -0.35 -26.61 -4.84
N GLY A 308 -0.01 -27.14 -3.66
CA GLY A 308 -0.41 -26.58 -2.37
C GLY A 308 -1.81 -26.97 -1.92
N GLU A 309 -2.15 -26.57 -0.68
CA GLU A 309 -3.46 -26.82 -0.08
C GLU A 309 -4.19 -25.49 0.13
N PHE A 310 -5.36 -25.35 -0.49
CA PHE A 310 -6.20 -24.16 -0.40
C PHE A 310 -7.67 -24.54 -0.26
N GLU A 311 -8.41 -23.66 0.35
CA GLU A 311 -9.86 -23.74 0.50
C GLU A 311 -10.56 -22.84 -0.52
N LYS A 312 -11.87 -23.02 -0.65
CA LYS A 312 -12.70 -22.09 -1.41
C LYS A 312 -12.52 -20.66 -0.82
N ASP A 313 -12.42 -19.68 -1.70
CA ASP A 313 -12.18 -18.27 -1.43
C ASP A 313 -10.73 -17.89 -1.06
N ASP A 314 -9.81 -18.85 -0.99
CA ASP A 314 -8.37 -18.57 -0.91
C ASP A 314 -7.80 -18.02 -2.22
N ILE A 315 -6.67 -17.33 -2.13
CA ILE A 315 -5.92 -16.86 -3.30
C ILE A 315 -4.98 -17.95 -3.78
N VAL A 316 -4.97 -18.15 -5.10
CA VAL A 316 -4.06 -19.08 -5.80
C VAL A 316 -3.31 -18.33 -6.89
N ARG A 317 -2.04 -18.71 -7.11
CA ARG A 317 -1.26 -18.24 -8.26
C ARG A 317 -1.67 -18.97 -9.52
N ILE A 318 -1.61 -18.27 -10.61
CA ILE A 318 -1.82 -18.83 -11.95
C ILE A 318 -0.47 -18.91 -12.62
N ILE A 319 -0.06 -20.13 -12.98
CA ILE A 319 1.24 -20.43 -13.59
C ILE A 319 0.97 -20.87 -15.03
N ASP A 320 1.65 -20.23 -15.97
CA ASP A 320 1.52 -20.57 -17.39
C ASP A 320 2.17 -21.94 -17.75
N PHE A 321 2.02 -22.36 -18.99
CA PHE A 321 2.60 -23.60 -19.49
C PHE A 321 4.14 -23.62 -19.49
N GLY A 322 4.79 -22.45 -19.40
CA GLY A 322 6.25 -22.29 -19.28
C GLY A 322 6.75 -22.28 -17.85
N GLY A 323 5.86 -22.36 -16.84
CA GLY A 323 6.19 -22.30 -15.43
C GLY A 323 6.36 -20.86 -14.89
N LYS A 324 5.94 -19.85 -15.65
CA LYS A 324 5.99 -18.46 -15.24
C LYS A 324 4.71 -18.07 -14.50
N PRO A 325 4.78 -17.41 -13.33
CA PRO A 325 3.61 -16.78 -12.72
C PRO A 325 3.07 -15.67 -13.63
N ILE A 326 1.79 -15.75 -13.97
CA ILE A 326 1.11 -14.79 -14.86
C ILE A 326 -0.04 -14.06 -14.18
N GLY A 327 -0.36 -14.42 -12.95
CA GLY A 327 -1.41 -13.74 -12.22
C GLY A 327 -1.83 -14.47 -10.95
N VAL A 328 -2.88 -13.94 -10.34
CA VAL A 328 -3.52 -14.52 -9.15
C VAL A 328 -5.02 -14.52 -9.32
N GLY A 329 -5.68 -15.43 -8.61
CA GLY A 329 -7.13 -15.54 -8.62
C GLY A 329 -7.69 -16.07 -7.32
N LYS A 330 -8.97 -15.79 -7.08
CA LYS A 330 -9.70 -16.36 -5.96
C LYS A 330 -10.30 -17.70 -6.34
N ALA A 331 -9.98 -18.75 -5.59
CA ALA A 331 -10.47 -20.10 -5.83
C ALA A 331 -11.97 -20.24 -5.54
N ASN A 332 -12.71 -20.87 -6.43
CA ASN A 332 -14.13 -21.20 -6.26
C ASN A 332 -14.37 -22.58 -5.61
N CYS A 333 -13.33 -23.37 -5.45
CA CYS A 333 -13.37 -24.68 -4.80
C CYS A 333 -12.08 -24.91 -4.02
N ASP A 334 -12.02 -25.97 -3.22
CA ASP A 334 -10.81 -26.38 -2.53
C ASP A 334 -9.83 -27.12 -3.46
N SER A 335 -8.59 -27.31 -2.99
CA SER A 335 -7.52 -27.95 -3.74
C SER A 335 -7.84 -29.41 -4.13
N SER A 336 -8.56 -30.14 -3.26
CA SER A 336 -8.95 -31.53 -3.52
C SER A 336 -9.92 -31.62 -4.69
N GLN A 337 -10.95 -30.77 -4.71
CA GLN A 337 -11.92 -30.67 -5.79
C GLN A 337 -11.28 -30.18 -7.09
N ALA A 338 -10.33 -29.25 -7.02
CA ALA A 338 -9.58 -28.78 -8.16
C ALA A 338 -8.77 -29.92 -8.81
N ARG A 339 -8.07 -30.73 -8.00
CA ARG A 339 -7.33 -31.92 -8.46
C ARG A 339 -8.26 -32.98 -9.04
N GLU A 340 -9.40 -33.27 -8.39
CA GLU A 340 -10.37 -34.24 -8.88
C GLU A 340 -10.96 -33.89 -10.24
N THR A 341 -11.20 -32.61 -10.48
CA THR A 341 -11.83 -32.11 -11.70
C THR A 341 -10.84 -31.73 -12.80
N MET A 342 -9.56 -31.66 -12.51
CA MET A 342 -8.48 -31.31 -13.43
C MET A 342 -8.57 -32.11 -14.74
N GLY A 343 -8.43 -31.41 -15.87
CA GLY A 343 -8.54 -32.00 -17.22
C GLY A 343 -9.97 -32.34 -17.68
N LYS A 344 -11.01 -32.19 -16.84
CA LYS A 344 -12.39 -32.57 -17.19
C LYS A 344 -13.15 -31.38 -17.80
N HIS A 345 -13.93 -31.69 -18.86
CA HIS A 345 -14.86 -30.74 -19.47
C HIS A 345 -16.18 -30.62 -18.71
N GLY A 346 -16.90 -29.52 -18.95
CA GLY A 346 -18.26 -29.31 -18.42
C GLY A 346 -18.33 -29.11 -16.90
N LYS A 347 -17.23 -28.70 -16.27
CA LYS A 347 -17.16 -28.38 -14.84
C LYS A 347 -17.16 -26.88 -14.61
N ASN A 348 -17.56 -26.45 -13.41
CA ASN A 348 -17.53 -25.07 -13.01
C ASN A 348 -16.10 -24.52 -12.99
N PRO A 349 -15.90 -23.21 -13.24
CA PRO A 349 -14.57 -22.59 -13.16
C PRO A 349 -13.93 -22.79 -11.79
N VAL A 350 -12.64 -23.11 -11.77
CA VAL A 350 -11.81 -23.10 -10.54
C VAL A 350 -11.51 -21.66 -10.16
N VAL A 351 -11.28 -20.78 -11.15
CA VAL A 351 -11.21 -19.33 -10.93
C VAL A 351 -12.07 -18.63 -11.97
N HIS A 352 -12.99 -17.79 -11.51
CA HIS A 352 -13.88 -17.02 -12.40
C HIS A 352 -13.15 -15.77 -12.91
N TYR A 353 -13.41 -15.33 -14.15
CA TYR A 353 -12.75 -14.18 -14.77
C TYR A 353 -12.88 -12.88 -13.96
N ASP A 354 -14.01 -12.66 -13.25
CA ASP A 354 -14.20 -11.51 -12.36
C ASP A 354 -13.35 -11.57 -11.09
N LEU A 355 -12.80 -12.76 -10.78
CA LEU A 355 -12.05 -13.07 -9.58
C LEU A 355 -10.58 -13.40 -9.89
N SER A 356 -10.08 -12.98 -11.04
CA SER A 356 -8.68 -13.13 -11.46
C SER A 356 -8.08 -11.78 -11.85
N LEU A 357 -6.78 -11.65 -11.63
CA LEU A 357 -5.94 -10.55 -12.08
C LEU A 357 -4.72 -11.15 -12.77
N LEU A 358 -4.51 -10.79 -14.03
CA LEU A 358 -3.31 -11.14 -14.78
C LEU A 358 -2.28 -10.04 -14.62
N GLN A 359 -1.03 -10.44 -14.48
CA GLN A 359 0.13 -9.55 -14.48
C GLN A 359 0.77 -9.66 -15.87
N ILE A 360 0.66 -8.59 -16.63
CA ILE A 360 1.23 -8.48 -17.97
C ILE A 360 2.69 -8.08 -17.91
#